data_2ef490bcdf36b6e81d3ba3fd2b567526
#
_entry.id   2ef490bcdf36b6e81d3ba3fd2b567526
#
_cell.length_a   1.000
_cell.length_b   1.000
_cell.length_c   1.000
_cell.angle_alpha   90.00
_cell.angle_beta   90.00
_cell.angle_gamma   90.00
#
_symmetry.space_group_name_H-M   'P 1'
#
loop_
_entity.id
_entity.type
_entity.pdbx_description
1 polymer ?
#
loop_
_entity_poly.entity_id
_entity_poly.type
_entity_poly.pdbx_seq_one_letter_code
_entity_poly.pdbx_strand_id
1 'polypeptide(L)'
;NGRFFTIRLPWNTDFQTFYTTAKAIINDIDPNGNPYDMEKVGGKDLLDVILLSATPDLYFTSLTCTQEHRHGSNYPLMNAGKAILKEGKLVMPIAMTIHHGFIDGHHLSLFYKKVEEFLK
;
A
#
# COMPACT_ATOMS: atom_id res chain seq x y z
N ASN A 1 -2.99 -6.69 -19.26
CA ASN A 1 -1.72 -7.35 -19.55
C ASN A 1 -1.02 -7.96 -18.32
N GLY A 2 -1.53 -7.80 -17.09
CA GLY A 2 -0.98 -8.43 -15.88
C GLY A 2 0.45 -7.98 -15.50
N ARG A 3 0.94 -6.85 -16.01
CA ARG A 3 2.23 -6.31 -15.62
C ARG A 3 2.08 -5.49 -14.34
N PHE A 4 3.04 -5.63 -13.46
CA PHE A 4 3.18 -4.86 -12.24
C PHE A 4 3.94 -3.55 -12.54
N PHE A 5 3.52 -2.45 -11.92
CA PHE A 5 4.21 -1.17 -11.99
C PHE A 5 4.33 -0.58 -10.59
N THR A 6 5.52 -0.05 -10.28
CA THR A 6 5.72 0.78 -9.09
C THR A 6 5.50 2.24 -9.48
N ILE A 7 4.63 2.93 -8.77
CA ILE A 7 4.35 4.36 -8.99
C ILE A 7 4.45 5.12 -7.68
N ARG A 8 4.79 6.39 -7.75
CA ARG A 8 4.74 7.30 -6.61
C ARG A 8 3.48 8.13 -6.67
N LEU A 9 2.70 8.09 -5.60
CA LEU A 9 1.52 8.93 -5.42
C LEU A 9 1.85 10.03 -4.39
N PRO A 10 1.76 11.32 -4.76
CA PRO A 10 2.00 12.39 -3.80
C PRO A 10 0.87 12.43 -2.78
N TRP A 11 1.24 12.55 -1.51
CA TRP A 11 0.28 12.67 -0.43
C TRP A 11 -0.51 13.98 -0.51
N ASN A 12 -1.81 13.92 -0.25
CA ASN A 12 -2.67 15.09 -0.06
C ASN A 12 -3.66 14.84 1.07
N THR A 13 -3.93 15.84 1.90
CA THR A 13 -4.89 15.75 3.00
C THR A 13 -6.34 15.76 2.51
N ASP A 14 -6.60 16.37 1.34
CA ASP A 14 -7.90 16.30 0.68
C ASP A 14 -7.99 15.01 -0.16
N PHE A 15 -8.88 14.12 0.24
CA PHE A 15 -9.04 12.83 -0.41
C PHE A 15 -9.44 12.94 -1.89
N GLN A 16 -10.30 13.90 -2.23
CA GLN A 16 -10.75 14.07 -3.63
C GLN A 16 -9.60 14.49 -4.53
N THR A 17 -8.75 15.40 -4.07
CA THR A 17 -7.53 15.84 -4.76
C THR A 17 -6.55 14.68 -4.89
N PHE A 18 -6.31 13.93 -3.81
CA PHE A 18 -5.46 12.74 -3.83
C PHE A 18 -5.96 11.70 -4.84
N TYR A 19 -7.25 11.37 -4.81
CA TYR A 19 -7.86 10.40 -5.72
C TYR A 19 -7.74 10.81 -7.19
N THR A 20 -8.04 12.07 -7.49
CA THR A 20 -7.96 12.60 -8.86
C THR A 20 -6.53 12.55 -9.38
N THR A 21 -5.57 12.98 -8.58
CA THR A 21 -4.13 12.93 -8.92
C THR A 21 -3.66 11.49 -9.11
N ALA A 22 -4.01 10.59 -8.21
CA ALA A 22 -3.66 9.18 -8.31
C ALA A 22 -4.22 8.54 -9.59
N LYS A 23 -5.48 8.81 -9.92
CA LYS A 23 -6.12 8.32 -11.16
C LYS A 23 -5.41 8.86 -12.41
N ALA A 24 -5.01 10.12 -12.43
CA ALA A 24 -4.27 10.70 -13.55
C ALA A 24 -2.92 9.98 -13.74
N ILE A 25 -2.15 9.80 -12.68
CA ILE A 25 -0.86 9.10 -12.71
C ILE A 25 -1.03 7.65 -13.18
N ILE A 26 -2.04 6.92 -12.68
CA ILE A 26 -2.31 5.54 -13.09
C ILE A 26 -2.68 5.45 -14.56
N ASN A 27 -3.49 6.38 -15.05
CA ASN A 27 -3.93 6.39 -16.46
C ASN A 27 -2.80 6.77 -17.43
N ASP A 28 -1.76 7.47 -16.96
CA ASP A 28 -0.59 7.88 -17.75
C ASP A 28 0.53 6.82 -17.77
N ILE A 29 0.32 5.66 -17.14
CA ILE A 29 1.31 4.58 -17.15
C ILE A 29 1.46 4.05 -18.57
N ASP A 30 2.68 4.12 -19.12
CA ASP A 30 3.01 3.41 -20.36
C ASP A 30 3.08 1.91 -20.07
N PRO A 31 2.18 1.09 -20.65
CA PRO A 31 2.16 -0.35 -20.41
C PRO A 31 3.41 -1.09 -20.94
N ASN A 32 4.22 -0.45 -21.77
CA ASN A 32 5.47 -0.98 -22.30
C ASN A 32 6.70 -0.39 -21.59
N GLY A 33 6.50 0.55 -20.66
CA GLY A 33 7.56 1.22 -19.92
C GLY A 33 8.27 0.30 -18.92
N ASN A 34 9.30 0.84 -18.28
CA ASN A 34 10.00 0.14 -17.20
C ASN A 34 9.12 0.06 -15.95
N PRO A 35 8.72 -1.15 -15.49
CA PRO A 35 7.87 -1.30 -14.31
C PRO A 35 8.56 -0.91 -12.99
N TYR A 36 9.89 -0.82 -12.98
CA TYR A 36 10.73 -0.50 -11.82
C TYR A 36 11.54 0.77 -12.06
N ASP A 37 10.91 1.80 -12.65
CA ASP A 37 11.56 3.08 -12.88
C ASP A 37 11.79 3.83 -11.57
N MET A 38 12.92 3.55 -10.93
CA MET A 38 13.27 4.14 -9.63
C MET A 38 13.49 5.65 -9.70
N GLU A 39 13.80 6.22 -10.87
CA GLU A 39 13.89 7.67 -11.03
C GLU A 39 12.50 8.32 -10.94
N LYS A 40 11.51 7.70 -11.55
CA LYS A 40 10.11 8.16 -11.45
C LYS A 40 9.51 7.95 -10.06
N VAL A 41 9.92 6.91 -9.32
CA VAL A 41 9.42 6.69 -7.95
C VAL A 41 10.19 7.45 -6.88
N GLY A 42 11.19 8.25 -7.20
CA GLY A 42 11.83 9.18 -6.27
C GLY A 42 13.27 8.88 -5.92
N GLY A 43 13.94 8.03 -6.71
CA GLY A 43 15.37 7.83 -6.60
C GLY A 43 15.81 7.21 -5.27
N LYS A 44 16.91 7.73 -4.71
CA LYS A 44 17.53 7.21 -3.48
C LYS A 44 16.82 7.61 -2.18
N ASP A 45 15.88 8.55 -2.22
CA ASP A 45 15.18 9.08 -1.04
C ASP A 45 13.82 8.40 -0.83
N LEU A 46 13.84 7.08 -0.62
CA LEU A 46 12.65 6.31 -0.22
C LEU A 46 12.45 6.27 1.31
N LEU A 47 13.04 7.22 2.05
CA LEU A 47 12.98 7.23 3.51
C LEU A 47 11.63 7.74 4.06
N ASP A 48 10.85 8.41 3.24
CA ASP A 48 9.56 9.02 3.63
C ASP A 48 8.41 8.47 2.76
N VAL A 49 8.29 7.15 2.73
CA VAL A 49 7.27 6.48 1.93
C VAL A 49 6.61 5.34 2.69
N ILE A 50 5.36 5.07 2.34
CA ILE A 50 4.64 3.84 2.68
C ILE A 50 4.39 3.10 1.37
N LEU A 51 4.77 1.83 1.30
CA LEU A 51 4.41 0.97 0.18
C LEU A 51 2.96 0.49 0.34
N LEU A 52 2.17 0.74 -0.68
CA LEU A 52 0.81 0.24 -0.78
C LEU A 52 0.73 -0.78 -1.91
N SER A 53 0.23 -1.96 -1.60
CA SER A 53 -0.04 -3.01 -2.57
C SER A 53 -1.49 -3.46 -2.44
N ALA A 54 -2.09 -3.89 -3.54
CA ALA A 54 -3.45 -4.42 -3.53
C ALA A 54 -3.53 -5.71 -4.33
N THR A 55 -4.28 -6.67 -3.77
CA THR A 55 -4.65 -7.94 -4.42
C THR A 55 -6.17 -8.03 -4.48
N PRO A 56 -6.84 -7.28 -5.39
CA PRO A 56 -8.29 -7.07 -5.35
C PRO A 56 -9.11 -8.35 -5.60
N ASP A 57 -8.47 -9.40 -6.13
CA ASP A 57 -9.11 -10.67 -6.42
C ASP A 57 -8.93 -11.71 -5.31
N LEU A 58 -8.13 -11.41 -4.29
CA LEU A 58 -7.79 -12.35 -3.22
C LEU A 58 -8.29 -11.87 -1.86
N TYR A 59 -9.20 -12.63 -1.25
CA TYR A 59 -9.53 -12.47 0.16
C TYR A 59 -8.62 -13.38 0.98
N PHE A 60 -7.87 -12.83 1.92
CA PHE A 60 -6.94 -13.58 2.76
C PHE A 60 -7.24 -13.38 4.27
N THR A 61 -6.88 -14.35 5.07
CA THR A 61 -6.90 -14.28 6.54
C THR A 61 -5.53 -14.00 7.12
N SER A 62 -4.48 -14.29 6.36
CA SER A 62 -3.10 -13.89 6.64
C SER A 62 -2.33 -13.72 5.34
N LEU A 63 -1.33 -12.86 5.34
CA LEU A 63 -0.46 -12.63 4.20
C LEU A 63 0.96 -12.42 4.70
N THR A 64 1.90 -13.17 4.13
CA THR A 64 3.34 -12.98 4.37
C THR A 64 4.00 -12.65 3.05
N CYS A 65 4.66 -11.50 2.98
CA CYS A 65 5.44 -11.11 1.81
C CYS A 65 6.88 -11.62 1.96
N THR A 66 7.40 -12.23 0.91
CA THR A 66 8.81 -12.58 0.85
C THR A 66 9.63 -11.28 0.75
N GLN A 67 10.57 -11.11 1.65
CA GLN A 67 11.50 -9.98 1.66
C GLN A 67 12.93 -10.50 1.55
N GLU A 68 13.79 -9.78 0.85
CA GLU A 68 15.20 -10.05 0.85
C GLU A 68 15.80 -9.60 2.19
N HIS A 69 16.32 -10.55 2.98
CA HIS A 69 16.83 -10.30 4.33
C HIS A 69 18.12 -9.49 4.41
N ARG A 70 18.80 -9.24 3.29
CA ARG A 70 20.12 -8.60 3.31
C ARG A 70 20.12 -7.11 3.65
N HIS A 71 19.00 -6.44 3.38
CA HIS A 71 18.85 -5.01 3.65
C HIS A 71 17.38 -4.77 4.02
N GLY A 72 16.97 -5.13 5.23
CA GLY A 72 15.60 -4.98 5.70
C GLY A 72 15.04 -3.60 5.31
N SER A 73 13.91 -3.59 4.59
CA SER A 73 13.28 -2.34 4.22
C SER A 73 12.76 -1.64 5.48
N ASN A 74 13.12 -0.40 5.66
CA ASN A 74 12.71 0.40 6.82
C ASN A 74 11.33 1.04 6.65
N TYR A 75 10.73 0.91 5.47
CA TYR A 75 9.42 1.47 5.17
C TYR A 75 8.30 0.45 5.42
N PRO A 76 7.13 0.90 5.92
CA PRO A 76 5.97 0.05 6.09
C PRO A 76 5.42 -0.42 4.74
N LEU A 77 5.03 -1.69 4.66
CA LEU A 77 4.32 -2.25 3.51
C LEU A 77 2.90 -2.61 3.94
N MET A 78 1.91 -1.99 3.33
CA MET A 78 0.50 -2.31 3.49
C MET A 78 -0.01 -3.08 2.28
N ASN A 79 -0.68 -4.21 2.53
CA ASN A 79 -1.36 -5.00 1.52
C ASN A 79 -2.86 -5.01 1.80
N ALA A 80 -3.65 -4.60 0.83
CA ALA A 80 -5.11 -4.68 0.87
C ALA A 80 -5.60 -5.83 -0.01
N GLY A 81 -6.49 -6.66 0.51
CA GLY A 81 -7.09 -7.76 -0.24
C GLY A 81 -8.47 -7.42 -0.79
N LYS A 82 -9.17 -8.45 -1.26
CA LYS A 82 -10.51 -8.35 -1.82
C LYS A 82 -11.52 -7.90 -0.76
N ALA A 83 -12.30 -6.87 -1.06
CA ALA A 83 -13.44 -6.51 -0.26
C ALA A 83 -14.59 -7.50 -0.51
N ILE A 84 -15.22 -8.00 0.55
CA ILE A 84 -16.36 -8.92 0.50
C ILE A 84 -17.49 -8.45 1.41
N LEU A 85 -18.72 -8.83 1.08
CA LEU A 85 -19.84 -8.62 1.96
C LEU A 85 -19.90 -9.76 2.99
N LYS A 86 -19.79 -9.43 4.28
CA LYS A 86 -19.89 -10.38 5.38
C LYS A 86 -20.87 -9.85 6.42
N GLU A 87 -21.93 -10.62 6.71
CA GLU A 87 -22.95 -10.25 7.68
C GLU A 87 -23.55 -8.83 7.46
N GLY A 88 -23.76 -8.47 6.17
CA GLY A 88 -24.31 -7.17 5.79
C GLY A 88 -23.31 -6.01 5.83
N LYS A 89 -22.04 -6.26 6.13
CA LYS A 89 -20.96 -5.25 6.15
C LYS A 89 -19.94 -5.55 5.08
N LEU A 90 -19.44 -4.50 4.43
CA LEU A 90 -18.30 -4.61 3.52
C LEU A 90 -17.03 -4.69 4.36
N VAL A 91 -16.29 -5.78 4.22
CA VAL A 91 -15.02 -6.00 4.94
C VAL A 91 -13.89 -6.27 3.95
N MET A 92 -12.70 -5.78 4.27
CA MET A 92 -11.51 -5.93 3.45
C MET A 92 -10.32 -6.30 4.36
N PRO A 93 -9.55 -7.36 4.04
CA PRO A 93 -8.36 -7.68 4.81
C PRO A 93 -7.25 -6.68 4.51
N ILE A 94 -6.57 -6.22 5.56
CA ILE A 94 -5.38 -5.37 5.47
C ILE A 94 -4.26 -6.05 6.26
N ALA A 95 -3.13 -6.29 5.63
CA ALA A 95 -1.91 -6.78 6.26
C ALA A 95 -0.83 -5.71 6.26
N MET A 96 -0.15 -5.54 7.38
CA MET A 96 0.99 -4.63 7.53
C MET A 96 2.27 -5.43 7.77
N THR A 97 3.30 -5.15 6.98
CA THR A 97 4.67 -5.58 7.25
C THR A 97 5.46 -4.35 7.71
N ILE A 98 6.09 -4.46 8.87
CA ILE A 98 6.78 -3.36 9.53
C ILE A 98 8.14 -3.79 10.06
N HIS A 99 9.03 -2.83 10.30
CA HIS A 99 10.29 -3.07 10.97
C HIS A 99 10.11 -2.88 12.49
N HIS A 100 10.29 -3.96 13.26
CA HIS A 100 10.01 -3.96 14.71
C HIS A 100 10.91 -2.99 15.52
N GLY A 101 12.04 -2.59 14.98
CA GLY A 101 12.89 -1.58 15.62
C GLY A 101 12.28 -0.16 15.64
N PHE A 102 11.25 0.11 14.83
CA PHE A 102 10.57 1.40 14.75
C PHE A 102 9.12 1.35 15.20
N ILE A 103 8.45 0.22 15.04
CA ILE A 103 7.01 0.04 15.26
C ILE A 103 6.79 -1.22 16.07
N ASP A 104 6.05 -1.11 17.17
CA ASP A 104 5.61 -2.22 18.00
C ASP A 104 4.10 -2.51 17.89
N GLY A 105 3.62 -3.47 18.64
CA GLY A 105 2.22 -3.88 18.66
C GLY A 105 1.25 -2.77 19.09
N HIS A 106 1.68 -1.84 19.94
CA HIS A 106 0.86 -0.70 20.33
C HIS A 106 0.62 0.25 19.14
N HIS A 107 1.66 0.60 18.41
CA HIS A 107 1.57 1.43 17.22
C HIS A 107 0.70 0.79 16.13
N LEU A 108 0.83 -0.53 15.91
CA LEU A 108 -0.04 -1.26 14.99
C LEU A 108 -1.50 -1.23 15.43
N SER A 109 -1.77 -1.41 16.72
CA SER A 109 -3.13 -1.36 17.25
C SER A 109 -3.78 0.01 17.03
N LEU A 110 -3.01 1.09 17.22
CA LEU A 110 -3.47 2.45 16.95
C LEU A 110 -3.73 2.67 15.46
N PHE A 111 -2.85 2.17 14.58
CA PHE A 111 -3.04 2.26 13.15
C PHE A 111 -4.34 1.60 12.70
N TYR A 112 -4.58 0.33 13.05
CA TYR A 112 -5.79 -0.38 12.67
C TYR A 112 -7.06 0.27 13.23
N LYS A 113 -7.02 0.73 14.48
CA LYS A 113 -8.12 1.47 15.09
C LYS A 113 -8.47 2.74 14.30
N LYS A 114 -7.46 3.50 13.88
CA LYS A 114 -7.66 4.70 13.05
C LYS A 114 -8.22 4.37 11.68
N VAL A 115 -7.72 3.33 11.01
CA VAL A 115 -8.26 2.88 9.72
C VAL A 115 -9.74 2.50 9.86
N GLU A 116 -10.13 1.76 10.90
CA GLU A 116 -11.52 1.41 11.15
C GLU A 116 -12.40 2.63 11.44
N GLU A 117 -11.88 3.64 12.14
CA GLU A 117 -12.60 4.90 12.39
C GLU A 117 -12.90 5.66 11.09
N PHE A 118 -11.96 5.69 10.15
CA PHE A 118 -12.12 6.38 8.85
C PHE A 118 -13.01 5.62 7.86
N LEU A 119 -13.19 4.32 8.02
CA LEU A 119 -14.01 3.48 7.14
C LEU A 119 -15.47 3.35 7.60
N LYS A 120 -15.84 3.93 8.72
CA LYS A 120 -17.23 3.99 9.22
C LYS A 120 -17.98 5.18 8.67
#